data_79c4f5082b3d7b046ead7582839a3a07
#
_entry.id   79c4f5082b3d7b046ead7582839a3a07
#
_cell.length_a   1.000
_cell.length_b   1.000
_cell.length_c   1.000
_cell.angle_alpha   90.00
_cell.angle_beta   90.00
_cell.angle_gamma   90.00
#
_symmetry.space_group_name_H-M   'P 1'
#
loop_
_entity.id
_entity.type
_entity.pdbx_description
1 polymer ?
#
loop_
_entity_poly.entity_id
_entity_poly.type
_entity_poly.pdbx_seq_one_letter_code
_entity_poly.pdbx_strand_id
1 'polypeptide(L)'
;MRTVAFDVETPNLRNDTICSIGICVFEDGRLKESGHYLVDPETDFDALNISIHGIRPEDVTQAPAFPELWPLIGPVLHSGIAVAHNAAFDLGVLRRLFLRYDMEEEPMTYVCTCRMTRKLIPSLPDHRLPTLCRAYGIPLDHHDAGSDSRACGEILQRLLERGAPLEPFLREYRFGPEGGTVKRRRC
;
A
#
# COMPACT_ATOMS: atom_id res chain seq x y z
N MET A 1 2.00 -9.82 -16.72
CA MET A 1 2.75 -9.09 -15.67
C MET A 1 1.92 -9.08 -14.40
N ARG A 2 2.52 -9.48 -13.25
CA ARG A 2 1.86 -9.50 -11.94
C ARG A 2 2.23 -8.27 -11.13
N THR A 3 1.23 -7.58 -10.61
CA THR A 3 1.39 -6.45 -9.68
C THR A 3 0.49 -6.67 -8.46
N VAL A 4 0.95 -6.25 -7.29
CA VAL A 4 0.23 -6.41 -6.03
C VAL A 4 0.06 -5.04 -5.39
N ALA A 5 -1.13 -4.50 -5.48
CA ALA A 5 -1.47 -3.23 -4.86
C ALA A 5 -1.80 -3.43 -3.39
N PHE A 6 -1.35 -2.51 -2.53
CA PHE A 6 -1.65 -2.55 -1.11
C PHE A 6 -1.79 -1.14 -0.53
N ASP A 7 -2.49 -1.06 0.58
CA ASP A 7 -2.71 0.14 1.37
C ASP A 7 -2.87 -0.25 2.83
N VAL A 8 -2.48 0.62 3.77
CA VAL A 8 -2.55 0.36 5.21
C VAL A 8 -3.23 1.49 5.96
N GLU A 9 -4.01 1.12 7.00
CA GLU A 9 -4.54 2.07 7.97
C GLU A 9 -3.81 1.94 9.31
N THR A 10 -3.56 3.08 9.95
CA THR A 10 -2.82 3.14 11.20
C THR A 10 -3.71 3.54 12.36
N PRO A 11 -3.56 2.93 13.56
CA PRO A 11 -4.42 3.23 14.70
C PRO A 11 -4.17 4.63 15.29
N ASN A 12 -2.98 5.19 15.10
CA ASN A 12 -2.57 6.45 15.69
C ASN A 12 -1.47 7.16 14.88
N LEU A 13 -1.13 8.39 15.28
CA LEU A 13 -0.17 9.26 14.58
C LEU A 13 1.30 8.82 14.70
N ARG A 14 1.63 7.82 15.53
CA ARG A 14 2.99 7.25 15.57
C ARG A 14 3.33 6.53 14.28
N ASN A 15 2.32 5.99 13.60
CA ASN A 15 2.45 5.26 12.32
C ASN A 15 3.49 4.11 12.40
N ASP A 16 3.59 3.47 13.55
CA ASP A 16 4.55 2.39 13.84
C ASP A 16 3.90 1.00 13.87
N THR A 17 2.60 0.95 13.64
CA THR A 17 1.79 -0.26 13.49
C THR A 17 0.59 0.01 12.58
N ILE A 18 -0.14 -1.05 12.21
CA ILE A 18 -1.34 -1.00 11.38
C ILE A 18 -2.54 -1.58 12.11
N CYS A 19 -3.74 -1.10 11.81
CA CYS A 19 -5.01 -1.72 12.21
C CYS A 19 -5.75 -2.37 11.04
N SER A 20 -5.30 -2.13 9.81
CA SER A 20 -5.86 -2.75 8.60
C SER A 20 -4.84 -2.76 7.48
N ILE A 21 -4.95 -3.75 6.58
CA ILE A 21 -4.22 -3.81 5.32
C ILE A 21 -5.13 -4.35 4.22
N GLY A 22 -5.18 -3.64 3.09
CA GLY A 22 -5.83 -4.07 1.86
C GLY A 22 -4.79 -4.56 0.85
N ILE A 23 -5.09 -5.65 0.15
CA ILE A 23 -4.21 -6.24 -0.87
C ILE A 23 -5.04 -6.62 -2.09
N CYS A 24 -4.59 -6.20 -3.28
CA CYS A 24 -5.21 -6.54 -4.55
C CYS A 24 -4.18 -7.03 -5.55
N VAL A 25 -4.36 -8.24 -6.05
CA VAL A 25 -3.47 -8.86 -7.05
C VAL A 25 -4.03 -8.62 -8.45
N PHE A 26 -3.22 -8.06 -9.31
CA PHE A 26 -3.52 -7.87 -10.73
C PHE A 26 -2.59 -8.70 -11.59
N GLU A 27 -3.15 -9.41 -12.56
CA GLU A 27 -2.42 -10.13 -13.60
C GLU A 27 -2.92 -9.69 -14.98
N ASP A 28 -1.97 -9.31 -15.83
CA ASP A 28 -2.23 -8.88 -17.20
C ASP A 28 -3.37 -7.82 -17.31
N GLY A 29 -3.31 -6.84 -16.41
CA GLY A 29 -4.26 -5.73 -16.37
C GLY A 29 -5.58 -6.02 -15.65
N ARG A 30 -5.79 -7.24 -15.11
CA ARG A 30 -7.06 -7.65 -14.50
C ARG A 30 -6.89 -7.97 -13.03
N LEU A 31 -7.83 -7.51 -12.21
CA LEU A 31 -7.94 -7.94 -10.82
C LEU A 31 -8.21 -9.45 -10.76
N LYS A 32 -7.39 -10.18 -10.00
CA LYS A 32 -7.51 -11.63 -9.79
C LYS A 32 -7.96 -11.97 -8.40
N GLU A 33 -7.35 -11.33 -7.41
CA GLU A 33 -7.57 -11.61 -5.99
C GLU A 33 -7.62 -10.29 -5.24
N SER A 34 -8.42 -10.24 -4.19
CA SER A 34 -8.45 -9.13 -3.25
C SER A 34 -8.65 -9.65 -1.84
N GLY A 35 -7.98 -9.04 -0.88
CA GLY A 35 -8.11 -9.31 0.53
C GLY A 35 -8.11 -8.00 1.31
N HIS A 36 -8.89 -7.96 2.39
CA HIS A 36 -8.89 -6.88 3.37
C HIS A 36 -8.80 -7.52 4.75
N TYR A 37 -7.79 -7.18 5.52
CA TYR A 37 -7.46 -7.81 6.79
C TYR A 37 -7.41 -6.75 7.88
N LEU A 38 -8.20 -6.95 8.93
CA LEU A 38 -8.02 -6.24 10.18
C LEU A 38 -6.82 -6.81 10.93
N VAL A 39 -6.12 -5.97 11.68
CA VAL A 39 -4.92 -6.33 12.43
C VAL A 39 -5.05 -5.78 13.84
N ASP A 40 -4.79 -6.59 14.85
CA ASP A 40 -4.63 -6.06 16.21
C ASP A 40 -3.31 -5.28 16.28
N PRO A 41 -3.36 -3.95 16.44
CA PRO A 41 -2.15 -3.12 16.47
C PRO A 41 -1.39 -3.20 17.78
N GLU A 42 -1.92 -3.87 18.80
CA GLU A 42 -1.40 -3.97 20.17
C GLU A 42 -1.04 -2.60 20.75
N THR A 43 -1.91 -1.62 20.51
CA THR A 43 -1.72 -0.23 20.95
C THR A 43 -3.03 0.55 20.93
N ASP A 44 -3.03 1.73 21.56
CA ASP A 44 -4.18 2.62 21.59
C ASP A 44 -4.47 3.26 20.23
N PHE A 45 -5.74 3.58 20.01
CA PHE A 45 -6.21 4.31 18.84
C PHE A 45 -6.38 5.80 19.16
N ASP A 46 -5.96 6.66 18.23
CA ASP A 46 -6.25 8.09 18.27
C ASP A 46 -7.64 8.36 17.67
N ALA A 47 -8.41 9.22 18.32
CA ALA A 47 -9.74 9.62 17.83
C ALA A 47 -9.70 10.20 16.40
N LEU A 48 -8.61 10.86 16.04
CA LEU A 48 -8.42 11.38 14.69
C LEU A 48 -8.34 10.25 13.67
N ASN A 49 -7.54 9.22 13.92
CA ASN A 49 -7.39 8.07 13.03
C ASN A 49 -8.72 7.32 12.89
N ILE A 50 -9.43 7.07 14.02
CA ILE A 50 -10.78 6.49 13.99
C ILE A 50 -11.73 7.33 13.12
N SER A 51 -11.67 8.66 13.21
CA SER A 51 -12.54 9.53 12.40
C SER A 51 -12.22 9.48 10.90
N ILE A 52 -11.02 9.03 10.53
CA ILE A 52 -10.57 8.92 9.14
C ILE A 52 -11.01 7.59 8.53
N HIS A 53 -10.64 6.46 9.13
CA HIS A 53 -10.89 5.12 8.57
C HIS A 53 -12.04 4.35 9.23
N GLY A 54 -12.60 4.84 10.33
CA GLY A 54 -13.76 4.25 11.01
C GLY A 54 -13.46 3.03 11.89
N ILE A 55 -12.27 2.44 11.79
CA ILE A 55 -11.89 1.24 12.56
C ILE A 55 -11.69 1.61 14.03
N ARG A 56 -12.28 0.85 14.92
CA ARG A 56 -12.26 1.05 16.38
C ARG A 56 -11.52 -0.07 17.09
N PRO A 57 -11.06 0.13 18.34
CA PRO A 57 -10.41 -0.93 19.11
C PRO A 57 -11.24 -2.22 19.19
N GLU A 58 -12.56 -2.10 19.32
CA GLU A 58 -13.46 -3.26 19.39
C GLU A 58 -13.49 -4.10 18.10
N ASP A 59 -13.24 -3.49 16.95
CA ASP A 59 -13.28 -4.17 15.64
C ASP A 59 -12.07 -5.11 15.45
N VAL A 60 -10.96 -4.85 16.13
CA VAL A 60 -9.70 -5.59 15.97
C VAL A 60 -9.39 -6.58 17.10
N THR A 61 -10.26 -6.69 18.11
CA THR A 61 -10.03 -7.54 19.29
C THR A 61 -9.88 -9.04 18.98
N GLN A 62 -10.37 -9.49 17.85
CA GLN A 62 -10.26 -10.88 17.38
C GLN A 62 -9.37 -10.98 16.13
N ALA A 63 -8.76 -9.87 15.71
CA ALA A 63 -7.85 -9.86 14.59
C ALA A 63 -6.47 -10.41 15.01
N PRO A 64 -5.73 -11.04 14.09
CA PRO A 64 -4.36 -11.44 14.37
C PRO A 64 -3.45 -10.21 14.56
N ALA A 65 -2.40 -10.34 15.36
CA ALA A 65 -1.31 -9.38 15.36
C ALA A 65 -0.49 -9.47 14.05
N PHE A 66 0.27 -8.44 13.74
CA PHE A 66 1.03 -8.37 12.48
C PHE A 66 1.95 -9.59 12.25
N PRO A 67 2.72 -10.11 13.24
CA PRO A 67 3.58 -11.28 13.03
C PRO A 67 2.81 -12.56 12.68
N GLU A 68 1.55 -12.66 13.11
CA GLU A 68 0.68 -13.81 12.80
C GLU A 68 0.11 -13.70 11.39
N LEU A 69 -0.19 -12.47 10.93
CA LEU A 69 -0.74 -12.21 9.60
C LEU A 69 0.33 -12.25 8.51
N TRP A 70 1.56 -11.78 8.80
CA TRP A 70 2.60 -11.59 7.79
C TRP A 70 2.96 -12.87 7.01
N PRO A 71 3.07 -14.07 7.62
CA PRO A 71 3.31 -15.32 6.89
C PRO A 71 2.26 -15.63 5.80
N LEU A 72 1.05 -15.12 5.94
CA LEU A 72 -0.03 -15.26 4.96
C LEU A 72 0.08 -14.24 3.83
N ILE A 73 0.30 -12.97 4.15
CA ILE A 73 0.21 -11.86 3.19
C ILE A 73 1.56 -11.48 2.57
N GLY A 74 2.66 -11.67 3.29
CA GLY A 74 4.01 -11.33 2.83
C GLY A 74 4.38 -12.02 1.51
N PRO A 75 4.21 -13.35 1.37
CA PRO A 75 4.45 -14.05 0.11
C PRO A 75 3.60 -13.52 -1.05
N VAL A 76 2.37 -13.06 -0.79
CA VAL A 76 1.52 -12.44 -1.82
C VAL A 76 2.11 -11.10 -2.26
N LEU A 77 2.52 -10.24 -1.33
CA LEU A 77 3.13 -8.95 -1.63
C LEU A 77 4.44 -9.09 -2.42
N HIS A 78 5.23 -10.13 -2.16
CA HIS A 78 6.46 -10.45 -2.89
C HIS A 78 6.25 -11.20 -4.21
N SER A 79 5.03 -11.66 -4.51
CA SER A 79 4.75 -12.43 -5.74
C SER A 79 4.76 -11.59 -7.01
N GLY A 80 4.86 -10.26 -6.91
CA GLY A 80 4.87 -9.34 -8.04
C GLY A 80 5.52 -8.00 -7.71
N ILE A 81 5.29 -7.00 -8.55
CA ILE A 81 5.69 -5.63 -8.27
C ILE A 81 4.68 -5.03 -7.30
N ALA A 82 5.13 -4.61 -6.13
CA ALA A 82 4.28 -3.94 -5.15
C ALA A 82 3.84 -2.56 -5.65
N VAL A 83 2.60 -2.18 -5.39
CA VAL A 83 2.01 -0.91 -5.84
C VAL A 83 1.34 -0.24 -4.65
N ALA A 84 1.67 1.02 -4.38
CA ALA A 84 0.99 1.81 -3.37
C ALA A 84 0.81 3.25 -3.82
N HIS A 85 -0.18 3.94 -3.24
CA HIS A 85 -0.41 5.35 -3.50
C HIS A 85 0.21 6.21 -2.39
N ASN A 86 1.26 6.97 -2.70
CA ASN A 86 2.14 7.59 -1.70
C ASN A 86 2.97 6.55 -0.91
N ALA A 87 3.46 5.53 -1.60
CA ALA A 87 4.13 4.34 -1.09
C ALA A 87 5.20 4.57 0.01
N ALA A 88 5.73 5.79 0.14
CA ALA A 88 6.67 6.11 1.21
C ALA A 88 6.04 6.02 2.60
N PHE A 89 4.73 6.27 2.70
CA PHE A 89 3.97 6.11 3.93
C PHE A 89 3.82 4.63 4.29
N ASP A 90 3.19 3.86 3.42
CA ASP A 90 2.87 2.44 3.67
C ASP A 90 4.12 1.60 3.93
N LEU A 91 5.13 1.74 3.07
CA LEU A 91 6.41 1.05 3.22
C LEU A 91 7.16 1.51 4.48
N GLY A 92 7.01 2.78 4.86
CA GLY A 92 7.57 3.32 6.10
C GLY A 92 6.90 2.74 7.35
N VAL A 93 5.59 2.51 7.31
CA VAL A 93 4.83 1.84 8.39
C VAL A 93 5.25 0.39 8.48
N LEU A 94 5.26 -0.36 7.37
CA LEU A 94 5.71 -1.76 7.35
C LEU A 94 7.14 -1.91 7.88
N ARG A 95 8.06 -1.01 7.49
CA ARG A 95 9.42 -1.04 8.02
C ARG A 95 9.46 -0.91 9.55
N ARG A 96 8.66 0.00 10.12
CA ARG A 96 8.59 0.17 11.58
C ARG A 96 8.01 -1.06 12.27
N LEU A 97 7.04 -1.73 11.64
CA LEU A 97 6.50 -3.01 12.12
C LEU A 97 7.57 -4.09 12.16
N PHE A 98 8.32 -4.29 11.08
CA PHE A 98 9.41 -5.28 11.07
C PHE A 98 10.44 -5.01 12.15
N LEU A 99 10.82 -3.75 12.34
CA LEU A 99 11.74 -3.37 13.42
C LEU A 99 11.15 -3.56 14.82
N ARG A 100 9.86 -3.28 15.00
CA ARG A 100 9.15 -3.45 16.30
C ARG A 100 9.12 -4.91 16.74
N TYR A 101 8.92 -5.83 15.79
CA TYR A 101 8.82 -7.26 16.07
C TYR A 101 10.11 -8.03 15.81
N ASP A 102 11.22 -7.34 15.57
CA ASP A 102 12.53 -7.95 15.26
C ASP A 102 12.44 -8.97 14.11
N MET A 103 11.64 -8.64 13.10
CA MET A 103 11.44 -9.46 11.90
C MET A 103 12.38 -8.99 10.79
N GLU A 104 13.08 -9.94 10.18
CA GLU A 104 13.83 -9.69 8.94
C GLU A 104 12.90 -9.78 7.74
N GLU A 105 13.09 -8.87 6.77
CA GLU A 105 12.30 -8.86 5.55
C GLU A 105 13.16 -8.56 4.33
N GLU A 106 12.87 -9.28 3.24
CA GLU A 106 13.55 -9.11 1.96
C GLU A 106 13.21 -7.76 1.31
N PRO A 107 14.12 -7.21 0.50
CA PRO A 107 13.84 -6.00 -0.25
C PRO A 107 12.65 -6.16 -1.21
N MET A 108 11.78 -5.14 -1.26
CA MET A 108 10.58 -5.15 -2.09
C MET A 108 10.74 -4.25 -3.31
N THR A 109 10.50 -4.79 -4.52
CA THR A 109 10.39 -3.97 -5.73
C THR A 109 9.00 -3.34 -5.77
N TYR A 110 8.93 -2.01 -5.91
CA TYR A 110 7.66 -1.30 -5.89
C TYR A 110 7.56 -0.16 -6.91
N VAL A 111 6.34 0.29 -7.13
CA VAL A 111 6.00 1.51 -7.84
C VAL A 111 5.01 2.34 -7.01
N CYS A 112 5.16 3.67 -7.06
CA CYS A 112 4.26 4.61 -6.41
C CYS A 112 3.40 5.33 -7.44
N THR A 113 2.10 5.09 -7.44
CA THR A 113 1.16 5.69 -8.40
C THR A 113 1.07 7.20 -8.26
N CYS A 114 1.18 7.76 -7.05
CA CYS A 114 1.23 9.20 -6.83
C CYS A 114 2.45 9.85 -7.52
N ARG A 115 3.65 9.26 -7.40
CA ARG A 115 4.85 9.76 -8.09
C ARG A 115 4.75 9.61 -9.60
N MET A 116 4.15 8.50 -10.05
CA MET A 116 3.96 8.22 -11.47
C MET A 116 3.03 9.24 -12.11
N THR A 117 1.86 9.48 -11.49
CA THR A 117 0.87 10.46 -12.00
C THR A 117 1.38 11.89 -11.95
N ARG A 118 2.12 12.31 -10.91
CA ARG A 118 2.76 13.64 -10.86
C ARG A 118 3.67 13.90 -12.06
N LYS A 119 4.35 12.88 -12.56
CA LYS A 119 5.25 13.02 -13.70
C LYS A 119 4.53 12.90 -15.04
N LEU A 120 3.56 12.01 -15.15
CA LEU A 120 2.91 11.67 -16.41
C LEU A 120 1.69 12.56 -16.72
N ILE A 121 1.03 13.10 -15.71
CA ILE A 121 -0.21 13.87 -15.85
C ILE A 121 -0.13 15.16 -15.00
N PRO A 122 0.84 16.05 -15.27
CA PRO A 122 1.05 17.25 -14.45
C PRO A 122 -0.11 18.25 -14.50
N SER A 123 -1.06 18.07 -15.41
CA SER A 123 -2.23 18.95 -15.59
C SER A 123 -3.35 18.72 -14.56
N LEU A 124 -3.28 17.66 -13.73
CA LEU A 124 -4.27 17.44 -12.69
C LEU A 124 -4.09 18.47 -11.54
N PRO A 125 -5.17 18.89 -10.89
CA PRO A 125 -5.13 19.87 -9.81
C PRO A 125 -4.32 19.38 -8.59
N ASP A 126 -4.38 18.09 -8.33
CA ASP A 126 -3.55 17.36 -7.37
C ASP A 126 -3.44 15.89 -7.77
N HIS A 127 -2.64 15.14 -7.02
CA HIS A 127 -2.41 13.70 -7.27
C HIS A 127 -2.83 12.84 -6.08
N ARG A 128 -3.85 13.27 -5.35
CA ARG A 128 -4.46 12.48 -4.28
C ARG A 128 -5.28 11.34 -4.88
N LEU A 129 -5.41 10.25 -4.17
CA LEU A 129 -6.14 9.07 -4.63
C LEU A 129 -7.58 9.41 -5.08
N PRO A 130 -8.39 10.19 -4.30
CA PRO A 130 -9.74 10.56 -4.72
C PRO A 130 -9.79 11.40 -6.01
N THR A 131 -8.81 12.26 -6.24
CA THR A 131 -8.75 13.06 -7.47
C THR A 131 -8.49 12.19 -8.69
N LEU A 132 -7.56 11.24 -8.57
CA LEU A 132 -7.28 10.29 -9.64
C LEU A 132 -8.46 9.36 -9.89
N CYS A 133 -9.11 8.85 -8.84
CA CYS A 133 -10.29 8.00 -8.97
C CYS A 133 -11.42 8.71 -9.74
N ARG A 134 -11.71 9.97 -9.41
CA ARG A 134 -12.68 10.77 -10.17
C ARG A 134 -12.28 10.94 -11.64
N ALA A 135 -11.00 11.22 -11.91
CA ALA A 135 -10.50 11.42 -13.28
C ALA A 135 -10.55 10.14 -14.13
N TYR A 136 -10.46 8.98 -13.51
CA TYR A 136 -10.47 7.67 -14.19
C TYR A 136 -11.80 6.92 -14.08
N GLY A 137 -12.78 7.46 -13.35
CA GLY A 137 -14.07 6.79 -13.11
C GLY A 137 -13.94 5.53 -12.26
N ILE A 138 -13.01 5.51 -11.29
CA ILE A 138 -12.75 4.39 -10.39
C ILE A 138 -13.58 4.61 -9.12
N PRO A 139 -14.44 3.65 -8.71
CA PRO A 139 -15.12 3.71 -7.42
C PRO A 139 -14.12 3.73 -6.26
N LEU A 140 -14.41 4.53 -5.23
CA LEU A 140 -13.55 4.69 -4.07
C LEU A 140 -14.39 4.90 -2.80
N ASP A 141 -14.17 4.06 -1.81
CA ASP A 141 -14.49 4.32 -0.43
C ASP A 141 -13.17 4.67 0.27
N HIS A 142 -12.90 5.99 0.37
CA HIS A 142 -11.57 6.47 0.77
C HIS A 142 -11.33 6.23 2.26
N HIS A 143 -10.14 5.74 2.58
CA HIS A 143 -9.71 5.26 3.90
C HIS A 143 -10.32 3.90 4.31
N ASP A 144 -10.84 3.13 3.36
CA ASP A 144 -10.95 1.69 3.44
C ASP A 144 -9.75 1.08 2.71
N ALA A 145 -8.87 0.39 3.44
CA ALA A 145 -7.62 -0.12 2.88
C ALA A 145 -7.85 -1.08 1.69
N GLY A 146 -8.95 -1.84 1.69
CA GLY A 146 -9.33 -2.71 0.58
C GLY A 146 -9.72 -1.92 -0.66
N SER A 147 -10.51 -0.86 -0.49
CA SER A 147 -10.92 0.05 -1.57
C SER A 147 -9.74 0.85 -2.10
N ASP A 148 -8.90 1.40 -1.21
CA ASP A 148 -7.75 2.23 -1.58
C ASP A 148 -6.68 1.41 -2.30
N SER A 149 -6.38 0.19 -1.85
CA SER A 149 -5.47 -0.74 -2.55
C SER A 149 -5.98 -1.11 -3.94
N ARG A 150 -7.28 -1.40 -4.07
CA ARG A 150 -7.91 -1.69 -5.37
C ARG A 150 -7.80 -0.50 -6.31
N ALA A 151 -8.18 0.68 -5.85
CA ALA A 151 -8.13 1.91 -6.64
C ALA A 151 -6.70 2.24 -7.08
N CYS A 152 -5.73 2.07 -6.19
CA CYS A 152 -4.31 2.23 -6.48
C CYS A 152 -3.85 1.30 -7.62
N GLY A 153 -4.22 0.02 -7.54
CA GLY A 153 -3.93 -0.96 -8.59
C GLY A 153 -4.59 -0.61 -9.92
N GLU A 154 -5.88 -0.26 -9.93
CA GLU A 154 -6.61 0.14 -11.13
C GLU A 154 -6.01 1.39 -11.79
N ILE A 155 -5.56 2.39 -11.01
CA ILE A 155 -4.85 3.56 -11.53
C ILE A 155 -3.59 3.13 -12.28
N LEU A 156 -2.78 2.23 -11.71
CA LEU A 156 -1.61 1.71 -12.41
C LEU A 156 -1.99 1.05 -13.73
N GLN A 157 -3.01 0.18 -13.74
CA GLN A 157 -3.44 -0.49 -14.98
C GLN A 157 -3.88 0.53 -16.05
N ARG A 158 -4.65 1.57 -15.66
CA ARG A 158 -5.05 2.65 -16.59
C ARG A 158 -3.87 3.42 -17.18
N LEU A 159 -2.81 3.62 -16.40
CA LEU A 159 -1.57 4.25 -16.88
C LEU A 159 -0.86 3.35 -17.88
N LEU A 160 -0.74 2.06 -17.59
CA LEU A 160 -0.08 1.08 -18.45
C LEU A 160 -0.85 0.86 -19.78
N GLU A 161 -2.19 0.78 -19.73
CA GLU A 161 -3.05 0.69 -20.92
C GLU A 161 -2.86 1.89 -21.85
N ARG A 162 -2.48 3.05 -21.32
CA ARG A 162 -2.16 4.27 -22.11
C ARG A 162 -0.70 4.34 -22.57
N GLY A 163 0.06 3.25 -22.39
CA GLY A 163 1.44 3.16 -22.82
C GLY A 163 2.45 3.82 -21.86
N ALA A 164 2.08 4.09 -20.62
CA ALA A 164 3.02 4.64 -19.64
C ALA A 164 4.16 3.64 -19.39
N PRO A 165 5.43 4.09 -19.44
CA PRO A 165 6.57 3.23 -19.14
C PRO A 165 6.63 2.95 -17.63
N LEU A 166 6.77 1.68 -17.24
CA LEU A 166 6.86 1.28 -15.83
C LEU A 166 8.30 1.40 -15.30
N GLU A 167 9.29 0.96 -16.08
CA GLU A 167 10.69 0.85 -15.69
C GLU A 167 11.29 2.11 -15.02
N PRO A 168 11.04 3.35 -15.50
CA PRO A 168 11.61 4.54 -14.88
C PRO A 168 11.08 4.80 -13.46
N PHE A 169 9.96 4.17 -13.08
CA PHE A 169 9.29 4.37 -11.80
C PHE A 169 9.56 3.25 -10.80
N LEU A 170 10.10 2.11 -11.23
CA LEU A 170 10.48 1.02 -10.34
C LEU A 170 11.53 1.48 -9.32
N ARG A 171 11.31 1.08 -8.09
CA ARG A 171 12.21 1.32 -6.95
C ARG A 171 12.33 0.04 -6.14
N GLU A 172 13.37 -0.04 -5.34
CA GLU A 172 13.56 -1.05 -4.32
C GLU A 172 13.41 -0.40 -2.95
N TYR A 173 12.73 -1.05 -2.03
CA TYR A 173 12.62 -0.64 -0.64
C TYR A 173 13.25 -1.71 0.25
N ARG A 174 14.06 -1.27 1.23
CA ARG A 174 14.72 -2.12 2.22
C ARG A 174 14.15 -1.85 3.59
N PHE A 175 13.85 -2.90 4.32
CA PHE A 175 13.13 -2.81 5.61
C PHE A 175 14.03 -2.75 6.84
N GLY A 176 15.32 -3.08 6.76
CA GLY A 176 16.26 -3.06 7.88
C GLY A 176 16.48 -1.66 8.50
N PRO A 177 17.28 -1.56 9.60
CA PRO A 177 17.50 -0.30 10.34
C PRO A 177 18.00 0.86 9.47
N GLU A 178 18.88 0.59 8.52
CA GLU A 178 19.38 1.55 7.52
C GLU A 178 18.52 1.55 6.23
N GLY A 179 17.30 1.00 6.32
CA GLY A 179 16.42 0.79 5.19
C GLY A 179 15.79 2.06 4.65
N GLY A 180 15.11 1.90 3.51
CA GLY A 180 14.42 2.97 2.80
C GLY A 180 14.43 2.75 1.30
N THR A 181 13.98 3.75 0.56
CA THR A 181 13.93 3.67 -0.91
C THR A 181 15.32 3.77 -1.52
N VAL A 182 15.66 2.79 -2.35
CA VAL A 182 16.86 2.77 -3.17
C VAL A 182 16.46 2.87 -4.64
N LYS A 183 17.19 3.67 -5.41
CA LYS A 183 17.03 3.66 -6.88
C LYS A 183 17.54 2.32 -7.41
N ARG A 184 16.70 1.58 -8.12
CA ARG A 184 17.13 0.37 -8.81
C ARG A 184 18.23 0.73 -9.80
N ARG A 185 19.41 0.14 -9.66
CA ARG A 185 20.46 0.29 -10.65
C ARG A 185 19.97 -0.39 -11.93
N ARG A 186 20.10 0.30 -13.07
CA ARG A 186 19.91 -0.34 -14.37
C ARG A 186 21.06 -1.36 -14.53
N CYS A 187 20.73 -2.62 -14.72
CA CYS A 187 21.66 -3.61 -15.23
C CYS A 187 21.89 -3.35 -16.71
#